data_710a30218595dc88990276012052cf54
#
_entry.id   710a30218595dc88990276012052cf54
#
_cell.length_a   1.000
_cell.length_b   1.000
_cell.length_c   1.000
_cell.angle_alpha   90.00
_cell.angle_beta   90.00
_cell.angle_gamma   90.00
#
_symmetry.space_group_name_H-M   'P 1'
#
loop_
_entity.id
_entity.type
_entity.pdbx_description
1 polymer ?
#
loop_
_entity_poly.entity_id
_entity_poly.type
_entity_poly.pdbx_seq_one_letter_code
_entity_poly.pdbx_strand_id
1 'polypeptide(L)'
;MGEQDKGQYDLPHALPYMHGAAMMVRREALDKVGLMPELYFLYYEEYDWAERFKEQGYQLWYEPRCVILHKESRSTGIDSPLKTYYLTRNRLIFARRNLSPCARWISYAYQLLLAAPLHLLQLLMKGRRQQAKALLSAVGHFVLRQDTSSIQ
;
A
#
# COMPACT_ATOMS: atom_id res chain seq x y z
N MET A 1 -8.94 -0.51 11.07
CA MET A 1 -8.54 -1.91 11.29
C MET A 1 -8.85 -2.27 12.73
N GLY A 2 -9.43 -3.43 12.98
CA GLY A 2 -9.76 -3.90 14.32
C GLY A 2 -11.16 -3.53 14.82
N GLU A 3 -12.05 -3.15 13.95
CA GLU A 3 -13.47 -3.03 14.30
C GLU A 3 -14.06 -4.41 14.52
N GLN A 4 -14.79 -4.56 15.63
CA GLN A 4 -15.46 -5.82 15.94
C GLN A 4 -16.69 -5.97 15.05
N ASP A 5 -16.84 -7.12 14.40
CA ASP A 5 -18.02 -7.45 13.65
C ASP A 5 -19.23 -7.62 14.60
N LYS A 6 -20.31 -6.87 14.32
CA LYS A 6 -21.58 -6.87 15.05
C LYS A 6 -22.76 -7.03 14.09
N GLY A 7 -22.53 -7.59 12.91
CA GLY A 7 -23.51 -7.73 11.83
C GLY A 7 -23.49 -6.58 10.81
N GLN A 8 -22.63 -5.57 10.98
CA GLN A 8 -22.52 -4.46 10.03
C GLN A 8 -21.93 -4.86 8.69
N TYR A 9 -21.34 -6.06 8.59
CA TYR A 9 -20.71 -6.59 7.39
C TYR A 9 -21.47 -7.78 6.78
N ASP A 10 -22.72 -8.02 7.18
CA ASP A 10 -23.52 -9.18 6.70
C ASP A 10 -24.02 -9.02 5.27
N LEU A 11 -23.97 -7.83 4.70
CA LEU A 11 -24.43 -7.54 3.34
C LEU A 11 -23.28 -7.16 2.40
N PRO A 12 -23.33 -7.61 1.13
CA PRO A 12 -22.39 -7.16 0.12
C PRO A 12 -22.45 -5.64 -0.05
N HIS A 13 -21.29 -4.99 -0.15
CA HIS A 13 -21.20 -3.55 -0.37
C HIS A 13 -19.96 -3.16 -1.17
N ALA A 14 -20.00 -1.97 -1.78
CA ALA A 14 -18.87 -1.46 -2.52
C ALA A 14 -17.71 -1.08 -1.58
N LEU A 15 -16.48 -1.37 -2.01
CA LEU A 15 -15.26 -1.06 -1.29
C LEU A 15 -14.42 -0.01 -2.03
N PRO A 16 -13.69 0.83 -1.30
CA PRO A 16 -12.74 1.75 -1.91
C PRO A 16 -11.45 1.05 -2.41
N TYR A 17 -11.08 -0.07 -1.83
CA TYR A 17 -9.91 -0.88 -2.18
C TYR A 17 -10.11 -2.35 -1.83
N MET A 18 -9.29 -3.23 -2.43
CA MET A 18 -9.27 -4.67 -2.16
C MET A 18 -8.24 -5.00 -1.09
N HIS A 19 -8.46 -6.09 -0.36
CA HIS A 19 -7.47 -6.64 0.55
C HIS A 19 -6.77 -7.86 -0.07
N GLY A 20 -5.45 -7.84 -0.13
CA GLY A 20 -4.63 -8.85 -0.80
C GLY A 20 -4.75 -10.28 -0.27
N ALA A 21 -5.34 -10.48 0.91
CA ALA A 21 -5.47 -11.80 1.52
C ALA A 21 -6.48 -12.72 0.82
N ALA A 22 -7.56 -12.15 0.24
CA ALA A 22 -8.53 -12.90 -0.55
C ALA A 22 -9.19 -11.99 -1.57
N MET A 23 -8.93 -12.24 -2.84
CA MET A 23 -9.50 -11.50 -3.96
C MET A 23 -9.98 -12.45 -5.04
N MET A 24 -11.12 -12.13 -5.63
CA MET A 24 -11.60 -12.77 -6.84
C MET A 24 -11.78 -11.70 -7.92
N VAL A 25 -11.21 -11.93 -9.08
CA VAL A 25 -11.22 -10.98 -10.19
C VAL A 25 -11.86 -11.63 -11.41
N ARG A 26 -12.78 -10.92 -12.06
CA ARG A 26 -13.33 -11.37 -13.34
C ARG A 26 -12.24 -11.44 -14.41
N ARG A 27 -12.23 -12.48 -15.21
CA ARG A 27 -11.24 -12.68 -16.25
C ARG A 27 -11.20 -11.52 -17.25
N GLU A 28 -12.36 -11.05 -17.71
CA GLU A 28 -12.44 -9.93 -18.66
C GLU A 28 -11.88 -8.63 -18.06
N ALA A 29 -12.09 -8.40 -16.76
CA ALA A 29 -11.53 -7.26 -16.05
C ALA A 29 -10.01 -7.36 -15.94
N LEU A 30 -9.50 -8.56 -15.65
CA LEU A 30 -8.08 -8.83 -15.59
C LEU A 30 -7.40 -8.62 -16.96
N ASP A 31 -8.01 -9.11 -18.03
CA ASP A 31 -7.48 -8.96 -19.40
C ASP A 31 -7.43 -7.48 -19.83
N LYS A 32 -8.35 -6.64 -19.33
CA LYS A 32 -8.41 -5.22 -19.62
C LYS A 32 -7.47 -4.37 -18.75
N VAL A 33 -7.39 -4.66 -17.44
CA VAL A 33 -6.61 -3.89 -16.45
C VAL A 33 -5.17 -4.36 -16.38
N GLY A 34 -4.94 -5.63 -16.69
CA GLY A 34 -3.64 -6.30 -16.55
C GLY A 34 -3.38 -6.83 -15.14
N LEU A 35 -2.21 -7.41 -14.95
CA LEU A 35 -1.80 -8.02 -13.69
C LEU A 35 -1.51 -6.99 -12.59
N MET A 36 -1.46 -7.46 -11.37
CA MET A 36 -1.05 -6.68 -10.20
C MET A 36 0.38 -6.13 -10.40
N PRO A 37 0.64 -4.87 -10.06
CA PRO A 37 1.93 -4.24 -10.32
C PRO A 37 3.03 -4.79 -9.39
N GLU A 38 4.02 -5.46 -9.97
CA GLU A 38 5.15 -6.06 -9.24
C GLU A 38 6.12 -5.03 -8.65
N LEU A 39 6.10 -3.81 -9.15
CA LEU A 39 6.99 -2.73 -8.73
C LEU A 39 6.95 -2.46 -7.22
N TYR A 40 5.84 -2.75 -6.57
CA TYR A 40 5.69 -2.58 -5.13
C TYR A 40 6.39 -3.68 -4.35
N PHE A 41 6.42 -4.91 -4.87
CA PHE A 41 6.90 -6.14 -4.24
C PHE A 41 6.09 -6.51 -2.97
N LEU A 42 5.79 -5.55 -2.10
CA LEU A 42 5.12 -5.78 -0.83
C LEU A 42 4.45 -4.48 -0.35
N TYR A 43 3.16 -4.52 -0.05
CA TYR A 43 2.30 -3.40 0.34
C TYR A 43 2.09 -2.36 -0.79
N TYR A 44 0.89 -1.86 -0.91
CA TYR A 44 0.40 -0.89 -1.90
C TYR A 44 0.09 -1.47 -3.29
N GLU A 45 0.50 -2.71 -3.61
CA GLU A 45 0.18 -3.36 -4.87
C GLU A 45 -1.34 -3.46 -5.10
N GLU A 46 -2.08 -3.87 -4.07
CA GLU A 46 -3.53 -4.00 -4.12
C GLU A 46 -4.24 -2.64 -4.21
N TYR A 47 -3.68 -1.60 -3.59
CA TYR A 47 -4.23 -0.23 -3.70
C TYR A 47 -4.07 0.34 -5.12
N ASP A 48 -2.88 0.23 -5.71
CA ASP A 48 -2.63 0.68 -7.08
C ASP A 48 -3.49 -0.11 -8.08
N TRP A 49 -3.60 -1.40 -7.89
CA TRP A 49 -4.42 -2.25 -8.74
C TRP A 49 -5.91 -1.91 -8.61
N ALA A 50 -6.39 -1.62 -7.41
CA ALA A 50 -7.75 -1.15 -7.15
C ALA A 50 -8.06 0.15 -7.88
N GLU A 51 -7.14 1.14 -7.87
CA GLU A 51 -7.30 2.38 -8.64
C GLU A 51 -7.41 2.10 -10.14
N ARG A 52 -6.57 1.23 -10.69
CA ARG A 52 -6.62 0.84 -12.10
C ARG A 52 -7.95 0.18 -12.50
N PHE A 53 -8.56 -0.64 -11.64
CA PHE A 53 -9.89 -1.19 -11.87
C PHE A 53 -10.96 -0.08 -11.89
N LYS A 54 -10.90 0.84 -10.94
CA LYS A 54 -11.84 1.97 -10.88
C LYS A 54 -11.72 2.90 -12.09
N GLU A 55 -10.51 3.18 -12.56
CA GLU A 55 -10.26 3.96 -13.79
C GLU A 55 -10.87 3.32 -15.05
N GLN A 56 -10.99 1.98 -15.07
CA GLN A 56 -11.64 1.24 -16.13
C GLN A 56 -13.16 1.06 -15.93
N GLY A 57 -13.73 1.72 -14.90
CA GLY A 57 -15.17 1.69 -14.62
C GLY A 57 -15.65 0.46 -13.83
N TYR A 58 -14.74 -0.36 -13.32
CA TYR A 58 -15.10 -1.49 -12.47
C TYR A 58 -15.34 -1.05 -11.03
N GLN A 59 -16.25 -1.75 -10.36
CA GLN A 59 -16.52 -1.60 -8.93
C GLN A 59 -15.87 -2.74 -8.15
N LEU A 60 -15.40 -2.42 -6.95
CA LEU A 60 -14.87 -3.37 -5.99
C LEU A 60 -15.95 -3.69 -4.97
N TRP A 61 -16.16 -4.96 -4.67
CA TRP A 61 -17.23 -5.40 -3.78
C TRP A 61 -16.71 -6.29 -2.67
N TYR A 62 -17.28 -6.13 -1.49
CA TYR A 62 -17.14 -7.06 -0.38
C TYR A 62 -18.21 -8.14 -0.47
N GLU A 63 -17.81 -9.41 -0.30
CA GLU A 63 -18.70 -10.56 -0.29
C GLU A 63 -18.62 -11.24 1.08
N PRO A 64 -19.64 -11.06 1.96
CA PRO A 64 -19.59 -11.54 3.35
C PRO A 64 -19.61 -13.07 3.49
N ARG A 65 -20.08 -13.80 2.47
CA ARG A 65 -20.09 -15.28 2.48
C ARG A 65 -18.69 -15.87 2.30
N CYS A 66 -17.73 -15.09 1.86
CA CYS A 66 -16.33 -15.50 1.69
C CYS A 66 -15.52 -15.12 2.92
N VAL A 67 -15.31 -16.06 3.83
CA VAL A 67 -14.56 -15.84 5.07
C VAL A 67 -13.24 -16.59 5.03
N ILE A 68 -12.15 -15.88 5.34
CA ILE A 68 -10.82 -16.47 5.48
C ILE A 68 -10.22 -16.12 6.84
N LEU A 69 -9.39 -17.02 7.38
CA LEU A 69 -8.58 -16.76 8.56
C LEU A 69 -7.17 -16.35 8.13
N HIS A 70 -6.90 -15.05 8.18
CA HIS A 70 -5.61 -14.49 7.76
C HIS A 70 -4.70 -14.17 8.94
N LYS A 71 -3.54 -14.83 9.01
CA LYS A 71 -2.50 -14.58 10.02
C LYS A 71 -1.57 -13.46 9.52
N GLU A 72 -1.91 -12.23 9.84
CA GLU A 72 -1.13 -11.05 9.41
C GLU A 72 0.35 -11.10 9.86
N SER A 73 1.22 -10.53 9.01
CA SER A 73 2.64 -10.24 9.30
C SER A 73 3.50 -11.44 9.72
N ARG A 74 3.10 -12.67 9.47
CA ARG A 74 3.92 -13.85 9.82
C ARG A 74 5.21 -13.96 8.99
N SER A 75 5.13 -13.58 7.72
CA SER A 75 6.29 -13.63 6.79
C SER A 75 7.24 -12.44 6.95
N THR A 76 6.73 -11.28 7.34
CA THR A 76 7.52 -10.03 7.36
C THR A 76 7.88 -9.55 8.77
N GLY A 77 7.20 -10.08 9.80
CA GLY A 77 7.29 -9.58 11.18
C GLY A 77 6.50 -8.28 11.39
N ILE A 78 5.88 -8.15 12.57
CA ILE A 78 4.98 -7.03 12.91
C ILE A 78 5.69 -5.68 12.81
N ASP A 79 6.93 -5.60 13.28
CA ASP A 79 7.74 -4.37 13.38
C ASP A 79 9.11 -4.53 12.68
N SER A 80 9.13 -5.13 11.48
CA SER A 80 10.39 -5.39 10.80
C SER A 80 10.93 -4.15 10.04
N PRO A 81 12.26 -4.03 9.87
CA PRO A 81 12.87 -3.02 8.98
C PRO A 81 12.36 -3.12 7.54
N LEU A 82 12.10 -4.35 7.07
CA LEU A 82 11.52 -4.61 5.74
C LEU A 82 10.16 -3.95 5.58
N LYS A 83 9.27 -4.11 6.56
CA LYS A 83 7.95 -3.46 6.58
C LYS A 83 8.09 -1.94 6.55
N THR A 84 8.97 -1.37 7.38
CA THR A 84 9.23 0.07 7.41
C THR A 84 9.71 0.59 6.07
N TYR A 85 10.64 -0.13 5.42
CA TYR A 85 11.17 0.24 4.10
C TYR A 85 10.06 0.28 3.05
N TYR A 86 9.35 -0.85 2.84
CA TYR A 86 8.36 -0.93 1.77
C TYR A 86 7.16 -0.02 2.00
N LEU A 87 6.64 0.11 3.22
CA LEU A 87 5.55 1.04 3.52
C LEU A 87 5.94 2.50 3.24
N THR A 88 7.18 2.90 3.57
CA THR A 88 7.65 4.27 3.32
C THR A 88 7.85 4.52 1.83
N ARG A 89 8.60 3.65 1.14
CA ARG A 89 8.89 3.76 -0.29
C ARG A 89 7.61 3.70 -1.14
N ASN A 90 6.78 2.71 -0.90
CA ASN A 90 5.63 2.41 -1.73
C ASN A 90 4.52 3.46 -1.59
N ARG A 91 4.38 4.09 -0.42
CA ARG A 91 3.49 5.24 -0.24
C ARG A 91 3.87 6.40 -1.16
N LEU A 92 5.15 6.68 -1.31
CA LEU A 92 5.65 7.72 -2.22
C LEU A 92 5.44 7.33 -3.69
N ILE A 93 5.68 6.07 -4.04
CA ILE A 93 5.44 5.53 -5.38
C ILE A 93 3.94 5.59 -5.72
N PHE A 94 3.08 5.17 -4.80
CA PHE A 94 1.63 5.24 -4.97
C PHE A 94 1.15 6.68 -5.21
N ALA A 95 1.64 7.62 -4.42
CA ALA A 95 1.32 9.04 -4.61
C ALA A 95 1.76 9.54 -6.00
N ARG A 96 2.91 9.08 -6.49
CA ARG A 96 3.41 9.43 -7.83
C ARG A 96 2.51 8.92 -8.95
N ARG A 97 1.97 7.72 -8.81
CA ARG A 97 1.21 7.03 -9.85
C ARG A 97 -0.25 7.43 -9.87
N ASN A 98 -0.86 7.57 -8.69
CA ASN A 98 -2.31 7.61 -8.55
C ASN A 98 -2.87 8.98 -8.13
N LEU A 99 -2.05 9.91 -7.69
CA LEU A 99 -2.54 11.23 -7.28
C LEU A 99 -2.40 12.28 -8.39
N SER A 100 -3.35 13.20 -8.45
CA SER A 100 -3.27 14.39 -9.29
C SER A 100 -2.01 15.21 -8.97
N PRO A 101 -1.48 16.02 -9.89
CA PRO A 101 -0.23 16.75 -9.66
C PRO A 101 -0.21 17.58 -8.38
N CYS A 102 -1.28 18.31 -8.09
CA CYS A 102 -1.39 19.11 -6.86
C CYS A 102 -1.38 18.22 -5.61
N ALA A 103 -2.26 17.22 -5.55
CA ALA A 103 -2.33 16.28 -4.42
C ALA A 103 -1.03 15.51 -4.21
N ARG A 104 -0.32 15.17 -5.28
CA ARG A 104 1.00 14.52 -5.26
C ARG A 104 2.04 15.37 -4.54
N TRP A 105 2.16 16.64 -4.91
CA TRP A 105 3.13 17.55 -4.28
C TRP A 105 2.80 17.81 -2.80
N ILE A 106 1.51 17.97 -2.47
CA ILE A 106 1.06 18.08 -1.07
C ILE A 106 1.42 16.81 -0.30
N SER A 107 1.17 15.63 -0.89
CA SER A 107 1.53 14.34 -0.29
C SER A 107 3.04 14.19 -0.06
N TYR A 108 3.86 14.60 -1.02
CA TYR A 108 5.32 14.57 -0.87
C TYR A 108 5.79 15.53 0.22
N ALA A 109 5.30 16.76 0.23
CA ALA A 109 5.64 17.74 1.26
C ALA A 109 5.29 17.19 2.65
N TYR A 110 4.07 16.69 2.84
CA TYR A 110 3.66 16.07 4.09
C TYR A 110 4.54 14.88 4.48
N GLN A 111 4.79 13.96 3.55
CA GLN A 111 5.53 12.73 3.85
C GLN A 111 7.01 12.99 4.12
N LEU A 112 7.67 13.85 3.34
CA LEU A 112 9.11 14.07 3.43
C LEU A 112 9.48 15.11 4.49
N LEU A 113 8.66 16.15 4.67
CA LEU A 113 8.98 17.25 5.60
C LEU A 113 8.37 17.05 7.00
N LEU A 114 7.32 16.24 7.13
CA LEU A 114 6.63 16.06 8.41
C LEU A 114 6.63 14.60 8.86
N ALA A 115 6.00 13.70 8.10
CA ALA A 115 5.76 12.33 8.55
C ALA A 115 7.06 11.51 8.70
N ALA A 116 7.97 11.55 7.71
CA ALA A 116 9.23 10.80 7.77
C ALA A 116 10.18 11.31 8.86
N PRO A 117 10.40 12.63 9.04
CA PRO A 117 11.22 13.13 10.16
C PRO A 117 10.66 12.79 11.53
N LEU A 118 9.35 12.93 11.75
CA LEU A 118 8.70 12.56 13.00
C LEU A 118 8.81 11.06 13.27
N HIS A 119 8.58 10.23 12.26
CA HIS A 119 8.73 8.78 12.40
C HIS A 119 10.18 8.39 12.67
N LEU A 120 11.15 9.02 12.00
CA LEU A 120 12.58 8.82 12.24
C LEU A 120 12.93 9.13 13.70
N LEU A 121 12.48 10.28 14.19
CA LEU A 121 12.70 10.68 15.59
C LEU A 121 12.12 9.65 16.57
N GLN A 122 10.88 9.21 16.35
CA GLN A 122 10.23 8.18 17.15
C GLN A 122 11.00 6.85 17.16
N LEU A 123 11.52 6.43 15.99
CA LEU A 123 12.32 5.20 15.89
C LEU A 123 13.64 5.32 16.64
N LEU A 124 14.31 6.47 16.55
CA LEU A 124 15.56 6.73 17.28
C LEU A 124 15.33 6.79 18.80
N MET A 125 14.29 7.46 19.27
CA MET A 125 13.92 7.51 20.68
C MET A 125 13.59 6.13 21.25
N LYS A 126 13.01 5.23 20.44
CA LYS A 126 12.73 3.83 20.82
C LYS A 126 13.94 2.89 20.62
N GLY A 127 15.10 3.40 20.24
CA GLY A 127 16.29 2.58 19.98
C GLY A 127 16.20 1.69 18.73
N ARG A 128 15.22 1.89 17.87
CA ARG A 128 14.94 1.06 16.68
C ARG A 128 15.83 1.47 15.48
N ARG A 129 17.14 1.37 15.63
CA ARG A 129 18.14 1.86 14.66
C ARG A 129 18.01 1.19 13.28
N GLN A 130 17.64 -0.09 13.21
CA GLN A 130 17.50 -0.80 11.93
C GLN A 130 16.29 -0.28 11.13
N GLN A 131 15.17 0.01 11.79
CA GLN A 131 14.01 0.62 11.16
C GLN A 131 14.29 2.06 10.72
N ALA A 132 15.04 2.83 11.53
CA ALA A 132 15.47 4.17 11.16
C ALA A 132 16.33 4.17 9.89
N LYS A 133 17.30 3.24 9.78
CA LYS A 133 18.07 3.05 8.54
C LYS A 133 17.18 2.66 7.36
N ALA A 134 16.23 1.75 7.55
CA ALA A 134 15.30 1.31 6.52
C ALA A 134 14.43 2.46 6.01
N LEU A 135 13.94 3.33 6.90
CA LEU A 135 13.18 4.53 6.54
C LEU A 135 14.02 5.49 5.70
N LEU A 136 15.24 5.80 6.12
CA LEU A 136 16.15 6.69 5.38
C LEU A 136 16.50 6.10 4.00
N SER A 137 16.77 4.79 3.94
CA SER A 137 17.01 4.07 2.69
C SER A 137 15.82 4.15 1.73
N ALA A 138 14.60 3.97 2.25
CA ALA A 138 13.38 4.05 1.46
C ALA A 138 13.16 5.43 0.83
N VAL A 139 13.36 6.49 1.61
CA VAL A 139 13.29 7.87 1.13
C VAL A 139 14.39 8.14 0.10
N GLY A 140 15.63 7.72 0.40
CA GLY A 140 16.77 7.88 -0.50
C GLY A 140 16.56 7.20 -1.86
N HIS A 141 16.11 5.95 -1.87
CA HIS A 141 15.82 5.23 -3.11
C HIS A 141 14.73 5.91 -3.94
N PHE A 142 13.68 6.41 -3.30
CA PHE A 142 12.64 7.15 -4.01
C PHE A 142 13.16 8.46 -4.62
N VAL A 143 13.90 9.27 -3.84
CA VAL A 143 14.44 10.57 -4.30
C VAL A 143 15.46 10.40 -5.40
N LEU A 144 16.35 9.42 -5.28
CA LEU A 144 17.39 9.12 -6.27
C LEU A 144 16.87 8.37 -7.51
N ARG A 145 15.56 8.12 -7.60
CA ARG A 145 14.92 7.40 -8.71
C ARG A 145 15.49 6.01 -8.99
N GLN A 146 16.13 5.38 -8.03
CA GLN A 146 16.67 4.03 -8.20
C GLN A 146 15.59 2.95 -8.42
N ASP A 147 14.30 3.33 -8.22
CA ASP A 147 13.15 2.44 -8.41
C ASP A 147 12.50 2.53 -9.81
N THR A 148 13.10 3.25 -10.75
CA THR A 148 12.38 3.60 -12.00
C THR A 148 12.90 2.93 -13.25
N SER A 149 13.91 2.11 -13.15
CA SER A 149 14.51 1.54 -14.34
C SER A 149 14.03 0.14 -14.61
N SER A 150 12.84 -0.11 -14.88
CA SER A 150 12.43 -1.35 -15.54
C SER A 150 11.06 -1.87 -15.09
N ILE A 151 10.03 -1.09 -15.32
CA ILE A 151 8.73 -1.74 -15.57
C ILE A 151 7.93 -0.72 -16.41
N GLN A 152 8.02 -0.88 -17.71
CA GLN A 152 7.02 -0.42 -18.66
C GLN A 152 5.83 -1.35 -18.58
#